data_86342d928ae9e711d0017a71abb3f907
#
_entry.id   86342d928ae9e711d0017a71abb3f907
#
_cell.length_a   1.000
_cell.length_b   1.000
_cell.length_c   1.000
_cell.angle_alpha   90.00
_cell.angle_beta   90.00
_cell.angle_gamma   90.00
#
_symmetry.space_group_name_H-M   'P 1'
#
loop_
_entity.id
_entity.type
_entity.pdbx_description
1 polymer ?
#
loop_
_entity_poly.entity_id
_entity_poly.type
_entity_poly.pdbx_seq_one_letter_code
_entity_poly.pdbx_strand_id
1 'polypeptide(L)'
;YKGWNLWEIDKEEWSHIDWDNPDQEKVKELCEKMLAYNVKICPTMVLYDQSNKYPEIWSPKNIVVESASKINYMIDYWKQQAEHVDLTKKYNAKTQNLQKAIAKIYYDMGGTVVAGTDTPALLYTYPGMALHRELEIFVEIGFTEMEALQAATVNAAKSINLDGIGVIKEGSFADLIILNDNPLENIKHTQEIHIIVKGGKAYTQEEVLSHVPNEEEVEKSQAEFIKEWDAV
;
A
#
# COMPACT_ATOMS: atom_id res chain seq x y z
N TYR A 1 -24.17 4.91 -7.07
CA TYR A 1 -23.68 5.59 -5.88
C TYR A 1 -23.31 7.02 -6.25
N LYS A 2 -24.20 7.98 -6.02
CA LYS A 2 -23.89 9.40 -6.13
C LYS A 2 -23.03 9.79 -4.93
N GLY A 3 -21.74 10.02 -5.18
CA GLY A 3 -20.87 10.82 -4.34
C GLY A 3 -20.65 10.33 -2.91
N TRP A 4 -19.84 9.29 -2.74
CA TRP A 4 -19.11 9.12 -1.47
C TRP A 4 -18.12 10.28 -1.36
N ASN A 5 -18.57 11.35 -0.72
CA ASN A 5 -17.68 12.40 -0.31
C ASN A 5 -17.36 12.14 1.17
N LEU A 6 -16.19 11.60 1.46
CA LEU A 6 -15.72 11.33 2.83
C LEU A 6 -15.77 12.58 3.72
N TRP A 7 -15.73 13.76 3.11
CA TRP A 7 -15.88 15.07 3.78
C TRP A 7 -17.30 15.32 4.33
N GLU A 8 -18.26 14.46 4.01
CA GLU A 8 -19.66 14.56 4.42
C GLU A 8 -20.05 13.59 5.53
N ILE A 9 -19.09 12.88 6.13
CA ILE A 9 -19.34 11.89 7.21
C ILE A 9 -20.04 12.51 8.43
N ASP A 10 -19.89 13.81 8.66
CA ASP A 10 -20.56 14.52 9.76
C ASP A 10 -22.01 14.91 9.41
N LYS A 11 -22.54 14.57 8.24
CA LYS A 11 -23.96 14.77 7.94
C LYS A 11 -24.84 13.95 8.88
N GLU A 12 -25.98 14.49 9.24
CA GLU A 12 -26.97 13.86 10.12
C GLU A 12 -27.33 12.45 9.70
N GLU A 13 -27.42 12.20 8.39
CA GLU A 13 -27.73 10.87 7.82
C GLU A 13 -26.69 9.79 8.12
N TRP A 14 -25.44 10.16 8.48
CA TRP A 14 -24.35 9.24 8.82
C TRP A 14 -24.05 9.18 10.33
N SER A 15 -24.74 10.02 11.14
CA SER A 15 -24.50 10.13 12.58
C SER A 15 -24.78 8.84 13.36
N HIS A 16 -25.60 7.95 12.80
CA HIS A 16 -25.96 6.67 13.40
C HIS A 16 -24.93 5.55 13.15
N ILE A 17 -23.91 5.82 12.32
CA ILE A 17 -22.90 4.80 11.99
C ILE A 17 -21.74 4.90 12.99
N ASP A 18 -21.46 3.79 13.68
CA ASP A 18 -20.24 3.63 14.47
C ASP A 18 -19.08 3.27 13.53
N TRP A 19 -18.35 4.31 13.08
CA TRP A 19 -17.21 4.14 12.19
C TRP A 19 -15.95 3.58 12.89
N ASP A 20 -15.91 3.64 14.22
CA ASP A 20 -14.79 3.08 14.99
C ASP A 20 -14.95 1.57 15.15
N ASN A 21 -16.22 1.11 15.14
CA ASN A 21 -16.57 -0.31 15.19
C ASN A 21 -17.56 -0.65 14.05
N PRO A 22 -17.09 -0.87 12.82
CA PRO A 22 -17.95 -1.17 11.69
C PRO A 22 -18.86 -2.37 11.95
N ASP A 23 -20.13 -2.23 11.60
CA ASP A 23 -21.14 -3.28 11.73
C ASP A 23 -20.73 -4.50 10.88
N GLN A 24 -20.28 -5.55 11.54
CA GLN A 24 -19.73 -6.73 10.88
C GLN A 24 -20.74 -7.46 10.02
N GLU A 25 -22.03 -7.46 10.39
CA GLU A 25 -23.06 -8.13 9.59
C GLU A 25 -23.29 -7.37 8.27
N LYS A 26 -23.35 -6.04 8.32
CA LYS A 26 -23.41 -5.23 7.08
C LYS A 26 -22.16 -5.34 6.22
N VAL A 27 -20.99 -5.45 6.84
CA VAL A 27 -19.74 -5.71 6.09
C VAL A 27 -19.80 -7.08 5.42
N LYS A 28 -20.31 -8.13 6.10
CA LYS A 28 -20.50 -9.46 5.50
C LYS A 28 -21.45 -9.42 4.33
N GLU A 29 -22.62 -8.77 4.47
CA GLU A 29 -23.59 -8.62 3.37
C GLU A 29 -22.96 -7.95 2.14
N LEU A 30 -22.10 -6.93 2.36
CA LEU A 30 -21.32 -6.31 1.30
C LEU A 30 -20.35 -7.32 0.67
N CYS A 31 -19.59 -8.05 1.50
CA CYS A 31 -18.60 -9.04 1.06
C CYS A 31 -19.28 -10.19 0.26
N GLU A 32 -20.47 -10.65 0.65
CA GLU A 32 -21.25 -11.63 -0.12
C GLU A 32 -21.55 -11.13 -1.53
N LYS A 33 -21.98 -9.88 -1.67
CA LYS A 33 -22.20 -9.26 -2.99
C LYS A 33 -20.90 -9.17 -3.78
N MET A 34 -19.80 -8.79 -3.15
CA MET A 34 -18.50 -8.72 -3.81
C MET A 34 -18.03 -10.09 -4.29
N LEU A 35 -18.23 -11.15 -3.49
CA LEU A 35 -17.92 -12.53 -3.86
C LEU A 35 -18.74 -12.98 -5.08
N ALA A 36 -20.04 -12.69 -5.09
CA ALA A 36 -20.94 -13.04 -6.19
C ALA A 36 -20.47 -12.46 -7.54
N TYR A 37 -19.80 -11.31 -7.52
CA TYR A 37 -19.23 -10.65 -8.71
C TYR A 37 -17.73 -10.90 -8.89
N ASN A 38 -17.11 -11.79 -8.11
CA ASN A 38 -15.68 -12.09 -8.16
C ASN A 38 -14.82 -10.83 -8.07
N VAL A 39 -15.20 -9.88 -7.22
CA VAL A 39 -14.46 -8.63 -7.00
C VAL A 39 -13.11 -8.97 -6.38
N LYS A 40 -12.07 -8.24 -6.76
CA LYS A 40 -10.75 -8.27 -6.13
C LYS A 40 -10.52 -6.93 -5.47
N ILE A 41 -10.03 -6.92 -4.23
CA ILE A 41 -9.82 -5.67 -3.49
C ILE A 41 -8.35 -5.42 -3.21
N CYS A 42 -7.97 -4.14 -3.32
CA CYS A 42 -6.67 -3.61 -2.94
C CYS A 42 -6.91 -2.48 -1.93
N PRO A 43 -6.80 -2.75 -0.62
CA PRO A 43 -7.27 -1.82 0.40
C PRO A 43 -6.39 -0.59 0.60
N THR A 44 -5.09 -0.64 0.27
CA THR A 44 -4.14 0.48 0.43
C THR A 44 -4.19 1.15 1.82
N MET A 45 -4.22 0.34 2.87
CA MET A 45 -4.40 0.79 4.27
C MET A 45 -3.23 1.63 4.78
N VAL A 46 -2.03 1.46 4.19
CA VAL A 46 -0.83 2.21 4.56
C VAL A 46 -1.00 3.72 4.40
N LEU A 47 -1.80 4.18 3.45
CA LEU A 47 -2.09 5.61 3.25
C LEU A 47 -2.65 6.26 4.51
N TYR A 48 -3.68 5.64 5.07
CA TYR A 48 -4.36 6.13 6.26
C TYR A 48 -3.58 5.84 7.54
N ASP A 49 -2.79 4.75 7.56
CA ASP A 49 -1.91 4.42 8.68
C ASP A 49 -0.89 5.53 8.95
N GLN A 50 -0.26 6.04 7.91
CA GLN A 50 0.69 7.16 8.03
C GLN A 50 0.02 8.45 8.52
N SER A 51 -1.13 8.80 7.95
CA SER A 51 -1.90 9.97 8.37
C SER A 51 -2.36 9.87 9.82
N ASN A 52 -2.83 8.69 10.25
CA ASN A 52 -3.31 8.47 11.60
C ASN A 52 -2.19 8.50 12.64
N LYS A 53 -0.98 8.08 12.26
CA LYS A 53 0.20 8.06 13.13
C LYS A 53 0.93 9.39 13.21
N TYR A 54 0.69 10.29 12.28
CA TYR A 54 1.40 11.58 12.28
C TYR A 54 1.23 12.31 13.63
N PRO A 55 2.31 12.89 14.24
CA PRO A 55 3.67 13.02 13.67
C PRO A 55 4.58 11.78 13.85
N GLU A 56 4.18 10.75 14.60
CA GLU A 56 4.95 9.52 14.85
C GLU A 56 4.75 8.51 13.70
N ILE A 57 5.12 8.93 12.48
CA ILE A 57 4.95 8.11 11.27
C ILE A 57 5.79 6.83 11.30
N TRP A 58 5.32 5.80 10.61
CA TRP A 58 6.15 4.63 10.31
C TRP A 58 7.23 5.01 9.29
N SER A 59 8.48 5.03 9.75
CA SER A 59 9.65 5.42 8.96
C SER A 59 10.86 4.61 9.41
N PRO A 60 11.08 3.42 8.86
CA PRO A 60 12.22 2.59 9.22
C PRO A 60 13.54 3.26 8.79
N LYS A 61 14.58 3.07 9.61
CA LYS A 61 15.92 3.59 9.32
C LYS A 61 16.64 2.64 8.38
N ASN A 62 16.53 2.90 7.08
CA ASN A 62 17.22 2.12 6.06
C ASN A 62 17.57 2.98 4.83
N ILE A 63 18.41 2.43 3.97
CA ILE A 63 18.93 3.09 2.77
C ILE A 63 17.81 3.54 1.80
N VAL A 64 16.67 2.83 1.76
CA VAL A 64 15.55 3.16 0.86
C VAL A 64 14.85 4.44 1.33
N VAL A 65 14.54 4.55 2.64
CA VAL A 65 13.94 5.76 3.22
C VAL A 65 14.92 6.93 3.11
N GLU A 66 16.21 6.70 3.38
CA GLU A 66 17.24 7.74 3.22
C GLU A 66 17.32 8.25 1.78
N SER A 67 17.24 7.37 0.79
CA SER A 67 17.23 7.74 -0.63
C SER A 67 15.97 8.51 -1.00
N ALA A 68 14.79 8.02 -0.63
CA ALA A 68 13.52 8.68 -0.91
C ALA A 68 13.43 10.07 -0.23
N SER A 69 14.03 10.23 0.95
CA SER A 69 14.03 11.49 1.69
C SER A 69 14.91 12.60 1.04
N LYS A 70 15.68 12.28 0.03
CA LYS A 70 16.44 13.26 -0.76
C LYS A 70 15.64 13.86 -1.93
N ILE A 71 14.47 13.36 -2.21
CA ILE A 71 13.59 13.87 -3.27
C ILE A 71 12.74 15.02 -2.68
N ASN A 72 13.23 16.25 -2.79
CA ASN A 72 12.64 17.43 -2.16
C ASN A 72 11.18 17.64 -2.56
N TYR A 73 10.83 17.46 -3.85
CA TYR A 73 9.47 17.57 -4.31
C TYR A 73 8.48 16.68 -3.53
N MET A 74 8.84 15.43 -3.32
CA MET A 74 8.00 14.48 -2.59
C MET A 74 7.89 14.86 -1.11
N ILE A 75 9.00 15.25 -0.51
CA ILE A 75 9.05 15.69 0.89
C ILE A 75 8.22 16.96 1.09
N ASP A 76 8.30 17.93 0.20
CA ASP A 76 7.55 19.18 0.29
C ASP A 76 6.06 18.97 0.06
N TYR A 77 5.69 18.09 -0.86
CA TYR A 77 4.30 17.63 -1.01
C TYR A 77 3.76 17.05 0.30
N TRP A 78 4.49 16.14 0.94
CA TRP A 78 4.05 15.54 2.22
C TRP A 78 3.98 16.56 3.36
N LYS A 79 4.88 17.53 3.43
CA LYS A 79 4.81 18.62 4.41
C LYS A 79 3.54 19.46 4.22
N GLN A 80 3.19 19.80 2.98
CA GLN A 80 1.95 20.52 2.67
C GLN A 80 0.71 19.71 3.09
N GLN A 81 0.69 18.41 2.80
CA GLN A 81 -0.40 17.52 3.26
C GLN A 81 -0.46 17.47 4.80
N ALA A 82 0.68 17.49 5.48
CA ALA A 82 0.76 17.44 6.94
C ALA A 82 0.17 18.69 7.63
N GLU A 83 0.19 19.85 6.98
CA GLU A 83 -0.44 21.07 7.51
C GLU A 83 -1.95 20.92 7.74
N HIS A 84 -2.58 20.01 7.01
CA HIS A 84 -4.02 19.78 7.07
C HIS A 84 -4.41 18.42 7.68
N VAL A 85 -3.44 17.64 8.18
CA VAL A 85 -3.67 16.28 8.67
C VAL A 85 -4.69 16.22 9.81
N ASP A 86 -4.69 17.19 10.71
CA ASP A 86 -5.63 17.21 11.84
C ASP A 86 -7.09 17.35 11.40
N LEU A 87 -7.33 18.03 10.26
CA LEU A 87 -8.67 18.14 9.67
C LEU A 87 -9.17 16.81 9.10
N THR A 88 -8.26 15.97 8.63
CA THR A 88 -8.58 14.72 7.93
C THR A 88 -8.42 13.49 8.81
N LYS A 89 -7.64 13.57 9.89
CA LYS A 89 -7.24 12.44 10.74
C LYS A 89 -8.44 11.62 11.24
N LYS A 90 -9.49 12.30 11.71
CA LYS A 90 -10.72 11.64 12.16
C LYS A 90 -11.36 10.79 11.06
N TYR A 91 -11.41 11.31 9.82
CA TYR A 91 -11.98 10.61 8.67
C TYR A 91 -11.07 9.46 8.20
N ASN A 92 -9.76 9.71 8.20
CA ASN A 92 -8.76 8.73 7.82
C ASN A 92 -8.78 7.52 8.76
N ALA A 93 -8.93 7.74 10.07
CA ALA A 93 -9.06 6.66 11.05
C ALA A 93 -10.29 5.79 10.79
N LYS A 94 -11.46 6.42 10.57
CA LYS A 94 -12.71 5.73 10.27
C LYS A 94 -12.63 4.93 8.97
N THR A 95 -12.06 5.54 7.93
CA THR A 95 -11.86 4.88 6.64
C THR A 95 -10.95 3.67 6.79
N GLN A 96 -9.85 3.80 7.51
CA GLN A 96 -8.93 2.69 7.75
C GLN A 96 -9.59 1.56 8.54
N ASN A 97 -10.38 1.85 9.57
CA ASN A 97 -11.10 0.84 10.33
C ASN A 97 -12.07 0.05 9.45
N LEU A 98 -12.80 0.73 8.58
CA LEU A 98 -13.70 0.08 7.63
C LEU A 98 -12.92 -0.77 6.60
N GLN A 99 -11.83 -0.26 6.05
CA GLN A 99 -10.97 -1.00 5.13
C GLN A 99 -10.40 -2.27 5.78
N LYS A 100 -9.89 -2.18 7.02
CA LYS A 100 -9.40 -3.31 7.80
C LYS A 100 -10.48 -4.38 7.99
N ALA A 101 -11.70 -3.95 8.38
CA ALA A 101 -12.82 -4.86 8.57
C ALA A 101 -13.22 -5.56 7.25
N ILE A 102 -13.35 -4.79 6.16
CA ILE A 102 -13.70 -5.35 4.84
C ILE A 102 -12.59 -6.31 4.38
N ALA A 103 -11.33 -5.92 4.45
CA ALA A 103 -10.21 -6.75 3.97
C ALA A 103 -10.19 -8.10 4.69
N LYS A 104 -10.30 -8.09 6.03
CA LYS A 104 -10.24 -9.33 6.82
C LYS A 104 -11.48 -10.20 6.60
N ILE A 105 -12.69 -9.65 6.71
CA ILE A 105 -13.93 -10.41 6.53
C ILE A 105 -14.01 -10.97 5.11
N TYR A 106 -13.69 -10.17 4.10
CA TYR A 106 -13.73 -10.60 2.71
C TYR A 106 -12.76 -11.74 2.43
N TYR A 107 -11.54 -11.63 2.97
CA TYR A 107 -10.54 -12.69 2.88
C TYR A 107 -11.00 -13.99 3.54
N ASP A 108 -11.54 -13.93 4.77
CA ASP A 108 -12.03 -15.08 5.51
C ASP A 108 -13.22 -15.77 4.81
N MET A 109 -13.98 -15.03 4.03
CA MET A 109 -15.04 -15.56 3.19
C MET A 109 -14.56 -16.14 1.84
N GLY A 110 -13.24 -16.16 1.59
CA GLY A 110 -12.62 -16.68 0.37
C GLY A 110 -12.48 -15.67 -0.75
N GLY A 111 -12.65 -14.38 -0.47
CA GLY A 111 -12.43 -13.29 -1.43
C GLY A 111 -10.95 -13.04 -1.71
N THR A 112 -10.65 -12.49 -2.86
CA THR A 112 -9.28 -12.14 -3.25
C THR A 112 -8.92 -10.76 -2.74
N VAL A 113 -7.91 -10.70 -1.86
CA VAL A 113 -7.29 -9.47 -1.37
C VAL A 113 -5.87 -9.40 -1.93
N VAL A 114 -5.48 -8.24 -2.44
CA VAL A 114 -4.14 -7.97 -2.96
C VAL A 114 -3.52 -6.78 -2.23
N ALA A 115 -2.20 -6.80 -2.09
CA ALA A 115 -1.47 -5.69 -1.49
C ALA A 115 -1.22 -4.58 -2.52
N GLY A 116 -1.36 -3.33 -2.08
CA GLY A 116 -1.03 -2.15 -2.84
C GLY A 116 -0.88 -0.94 -1.92
N THR A 117 -0.33 0.16 -2.42
CA THR A 117 0.11 1.26 -1.55
C THR A 117 -0.38 2.63 -1.98
N ASP A 118 -0.69 2.82 -3.26
CA ASP A 118 -1.00 4.14 -3.84
C ASP A 118 0.09 5.20 -3.52
N THR A 119 1.35 4.75 -3.34
CA THR A 119 2.48 5.65 -3.07
C THR A 119 2.76 6.55 -4.28
N PRO A 120 3.13 7.82 -4.11
CA PRO A 120 3.46 8.53 -2.87
C PRO A 120 2.28 9.35 -2.28
N ALA A 121 1.04 8.95 -2.50
CA ALA A 121 -0.15 9.69 -2.06
C ALA A 121 -0.21 9.88 -0.53
N LEU A 122 -0.96 10.88 -0.10
CA LEU A 122 -1.16 11.33 1.28
C LEU A 122 0.15 11.72 1.99
N LEU A 123 0.56 10.99 3.05
CA LEU A 123 1.68 11.37 3.93
C LEU A 123 2.71 10.26 4.02
N TYR A 124 3.96 10.58 3.71
CA TYR A 124 5.13 9.75 4.00
C TYR A 124 4.99 8.26 3.62
N THR A 125 4.31 8.00 2.52
CA THR A 125 4.21 6.67 1.91
C THR A 125 5.43 6.44 1.01
N TYR A 126 6.55 6.11 1.63
CA TYR A 126 7.84 6.00 0.94
C TYR A 126 7.82 4.94 -0.18
N PRO A 127 8.18 5.33 -1.44
CA PRO A 127 8.37 4.37 -2.52
C PRO A 127 9.35 3.26 -2.12
N GLY A 128 9.04 2.01 -2.49
CA GLY A 128 9.82 0.84 -2.13
C GLY A 128 9.61 0.34 -0.69
N MET A 129 9.07 1.18 0.21
CA MET A 129 8.87 0.81 1.61
C MET A 129 7.40 0.67 2.01
N ALA A 130 6.51 1.45 1.41
CA ALA A 130 5.09 1.45 1.78
C ALA A 130 4.44 0.06 1.67
N LEU A 131 4.88 -0.78 0.73
CA LEU A 131 4.39 -2.15 0.59
C LEU A 131 4.71 -3.00 1.82
N HIS A 132 5.89 -2.87 2.40
CA HIS A 132 6.26 -3.60 3.62
C HIS A 132 5.32 -3.21 4.78
N ARG A 133 4.95 -1.93 4.90
CA ARG A 133 3.99 -1.49 5.91
C ARG A 133 2.59 -2.03 5.65
N GLU A 134 2.15 -2.09 4.39
CA GLU A 134 0.86 -2.71 4.03
C GLU A 134 0.82 -4.19 4.44
N LEU A 135 1.92 -4.93 4.23
CA LEU A 135 2.04 -6.34 4.68
C LEU A 135 2.01 -6.47 6.21
N GLU A 136 2.67 -5.56 6.94
CA GLU A 136 2.58 -5.50 8.40
C GLU A 136 1.12 -5.30 8.84
N ILE A 137 0.38 -4.37 8.20
CA ILE A 137 -1.03 -4.12 8.52
C ILE A 137 -1.89 -5.35 8.24
N PHE A 138 -1.63 -6.10 7.16
CA PHE A 138 -2.35 -7.37 6.92
C PHE A 138 -2.16 -8.35 8.08
N VAL A 139 -0.93 -8.52 8.58
CA VAL A 139 -0.66 -9.39 9.73
C VAL A 139 -1.32 -8.83 10.99
N GLU A 140 -1.27 -7.50 11.23
CA GLU A 140 -1.93 -6.84 12.37
C GLU A 140 -3.44 -7.10 12.40
N ILE A 141 -4.10 -7.24 11.24
CA ILE A 141 -5.55 -7.52 11.16
C ILE A 141 -5.88 -9.01 11.10
N GLY A 142 -4.87 -9.88 11.25
CA GLY A 142 -5.05 -11.32 11.42
C GLY A 142 -4.87 -12.18 10.16
N PHE A 143 -4.16 -11.67 9.14
CA PHE A 143 -3.57 -12.54 8.11
C PHE A 143 -2.33 -13.23 8.71
N THR A 144 -2.03 -14.43 8.24
CA THR A 144 -0.71 -15.02 8.47
C THR A 144 0.33 -14.32 7.58
N GLU A 145 1.60 -14.42 7.94
CA GLU A 145 2.71 -13.88 7.14
C GLU A 145 2.69 -14.44 5.71
N MET A 146 2.38 -15.73 5.55
CA MET A 146 2.27 -16.35 4.23
C MET A 146 1.11 -15.75 3.41
N GLU A 147 -0.03 -15.52 4.01
CA GLU A 147 -1.19 -14.92 3.34
C GLU A 147 -0.91 -13.48 2.93
N ALA A 148 -0.22 -12.70 3.78
CA ALA A 148 0.22 -11.35 3.45
C ALA A 148 1.20 -11.36 2.26
N LEU A 149 2.18 -12.28 2.24
CA LEU A 149 3.10 -12.44 1.12
C LEU A 149 2.37 -12.86 -0.17
N GLN A 150 1.39 -13.75 -0.07
CA GLN A 150 0.59 -14.17 -1.22
C GLN A 150 -0.26 -13.00 -1.78
N ALA A 151 -0.76 -12.11 -0.92
CA ALA A 151 -1.48 -10.91 -1.35
C ALA A 151 -0.60 -9.98 -2.20
N ALA A 152 0.70 -9.90 -1.92
CA ALA A 152 1.66 -9.10 -2.67
C ALA A 152 2.29 -9.81 -3.89
N THR A 153 2.06 -11.11 -4.05
CA THR A 153 2.70 -11.93 -5.08
C THR A 153 1.69 -12.66 -5.95
N VAL A 154 1.38 -13.91 -5.64
CA VAL A 154 0.55 -14.77 -6.49
C VAL A 154 -0.89 -14.25 -6.64
N ASN A 155 -1.49 -13.66 -5.60
CA ASN A 155 -2.83 -13.11 -5.69
C ASN A 155 -2.85 -11.84 -6.54
N ALA A 156 -1.84 -10.96 -6.39
CA ALA A 156 -1.66 -9.78 -7.22
C ALA A 156 -1.51 -10.17 -8.70
N ALA A 157 -0.63 -11.12 -9.02
CA ALA A 157 -0.43 -11.62 -10.39
C ALA A 157 -1.74 -12.16 -10.99
N LYS A 158 -2.45 -13.01 -10.26
CA LYS A 158 -3.75 -13.56 -10.70
C LYS A 158 -4.81 -12.49 -10.89
N SER A 159 -4.81 -11.43 -10.07
CA SER A 159 -5.82 -10.36 -10.15
C SER A 159 -5.77 -9.59 -11.46
N ILE A 160 -4.61 -9.54 -12.10
CA ILE A 160 -4.37 -8.88 -13.39
C ILE A 160 -4.12 -9.88 -14.54
N ASN A 161 -4.41 -11.16 -14.32
CA ASN A 161 -4.28 -12.24 -15.28
C ASN A 161 -2.84 -12.40 -15.85
N LEU A 162 -1.83 -12.26 -14.99
CA LEU A 162 -0.43 -12.52 -15.34
C LEU A 162 -0.01 -13.89 -14.83
N ASP A 163 0.38 -14.76 -15.74
CA ASP A 163 0.92 -16.08 -15.46
C ASP A 163 2.45 -16.06 -15.37
N GLY A 164 3.01 -17.00 -14.61
CA GLY A 164 4.46 -17.20 -14.51
C GLY A 164 5.19 -16.19 -13.62
N ILE A 165 4.49 -15.32 -12.91
CA ILE A 165 5.03 -14.42 -11.89
C ILE A 165 4.37 -14.62 -10.53
N GLY A 166 4.99 -14.13 -9.47
CA GLY A 166 4.48 -14.22 -8.10
C GLY A 166 4.58 -15.62 -7.48
N VAL A 167 5.25 -16.55 -8.12
CA VAL A 167 5.48 -17.92 -7.66
C VAL A 167 6.91 -18.38 -7.95
N ILE A 168 7.48 -19.21 -7.07
CA ILE A 168 8.76 -19.88 -7.28
C ILE A 168 8.47 -21.27 -7.85
N LYS A 169 8.55 -21.39 -9.17
CA LYS A 169 8.27 -22.63 -9.90
C LYS A 169 9.12 -22.69 -11.17
N GLU A 170 9.53 -23.90 -11.56
CA GLU A 170 10.22 -24.12 -12.84
C GLU A 170 9.38 -23.57 -14.01
N GLY A 171 10.01 -22.83 -14.90
CA GLY A 171 9.35 -22.15 -16.02
C GLY A 171 8.73 -20.80 -15.71
N SER A 172 8.74 -20.35 -14.45
CA SER A 172 8.34 -18.99 -14.05
C SER A 172 9.44 -17.97 -14.31
N PHE A 173 9.06 -16.68 -14.39
CA PHE A 173 10.03 -15.60 -14.47
C PHE A 173 10.91 -15.56 -13.22
N ALA A 174 12.19 -15.33 -13.41
CA ALA A 174 13.17 -15.21 -12.32
C ALA A 174 13.17 -13.76 -11.78
N ASP A 175 12.04 -13.34 -11.19
CA ASP A 175 11.87 -12.10 -10.46
C ASP A 175 11.71 -12.46 -8.97
N LEU A 176 12.77 -12.32 -8.19
CA LEU A 176 12.88 -12.84 -6.83
C LEU A 176 13.47 -11.78 -5.90
N ILE A 177 13.12 -11.86 -4.63
CA ILE A 177 13.80 -11.16 -3.54
C ILE A 177 14.38 -12.21 -2.60
N ILE A 178 15.68 -12.15 -2.34
CA ILE A 178 16.37 -12.98 -1.37
C ILE A 178 16.51 -12.14 -0.11
N LEU A 179 16.00 -12.65 1.00
CA LEU A 179 15.98 -11.99 2.30
C LEU A 179 17.07 -12.56 3.21
N ASN A 180 17.56 -11.75 4.16
CA ASN A 180 18.51 -12.21 5.18
C ASN A 180 17.83 -13.05 6.24
N ASP A 181 16.56 -12.74 6.57
CA ASP A 181 15.79 -13.39 7.62
C ASP A 181 14.47 -13.98 7.12
N ASN A 182 13.88 -14.90 7.88
CA ASN A 182 12.68 -15.62 7.49
C ASN A 182 11.41 -14.74 7.66
N PRO A 183 10.74 -14.32 6.57
CA PRO A 183 9.55 -13.49 6.65
C PRO A 183 8.32 -14.24 7.21
N LEU A 184 8.34 -15.55 7.31
CA LEU A 184 7.28 -16.36 7.91
C LEU A 184 7.35 -16.39 9.44
N GLU A 185 8.47 -15.99 10.02
CA GLU A 185 8.61 -15.80 11.47
C GLU A 185 8.21 -14.37 11.89
N ASN A 186 8.48 -13.41 11.02
CA ASN A 186 8.10 -12.03 11.22
C ASN A 186 8.03 -11.32 9.86
N ILE A 187 6.88 -10.80 9.50
CA ILE A 187 6.67 -10.11 8.22
C ILE A 187 7.60 -8.92 8.01
N LYS A 188 8.12 -8.30 9.07
CA LYS A 188 9.11 -7.21 8.99
C LYS A 188 10.41 -7.63 8.35
N HIS A 189 10.75 -8.93 8.35
CA HIS A 189 11.94 -9.45 7.67
C HIS A 189 11.87 -9.28 6.15
N THR A 190 10.71 -8.97 5.58
CA THR A 190 10.60 -8.58 4.16
C THR A 190 11.44 -7.34 3.82
N GLN A 191 11.80 -6.50 4.82
CA GLN A 191 12.65 -5.32 4.66
C GLN A 191 14.14 -5.67 4.61
N GLU A 192 14.53 -6.86 5.10
CA GLU A 192 15.92 -7.32 5.21
C GLU A 192 16.39 -7.94 3.88
N ILE A 193 16.35 -7.12 2.82
CA ILE A 193 16.66 -7.57 1.46
C ILE A 193 18.17 -7.75 1.32
N HIS A 194 18.58 -8.98 0.95
CA HIS A 194 19.95 -9.31 0.62
C HIS A 194 20.26 -9.09 -0.86
N ILE A 195 19.44 -9.65 -1.75
CA ILE A 195 19.61 -9.56 -3.21
C ILE A 195 18.23 -9.41 -3.87
N ILE A 196 18.18 -8.60 -4.91
CA ILE A 196 17.06 -8.47 -5.82
C ILE A 196 17.43 -9.16 -7.12
N VAL A 197 16.60 -10.11 -7.58
CA VAL A 197 16.76 -10.74 -8.89
C VAL A 197 15.64 -10.25 -9.80
N LYS A 198 16.00 -9.68 -10.93
CA LYS A 198 15.06 -9.20 -11.96
C LYS A 198 15.44 -9.76 -13.31
N GLY A 199 14.53 -10.54 -13.90
CA GLY A 199 14.80 -11.21 -15.18
C GLY A 199 16.01 -12.15 -15.15
N GLY A 200 16.28 -12.78 -14.01
CA GLY A 200 17.43 -13.67 -13.80
C GLY A 200 18.75 -12.95 -13.51
N LYS A 201 18.80 -11.61 -13.46
CA LYS A 201 19.98 -10.84 -13.10
C LYS A 201 19.89 -10.35 -11.65
N ALA A 202 20.96 -10.58 -10.88
CA ALA A 202 21.07 -10.18 -9.48
C ALA A 202 21.54 -8.72 -9.35
N TYR A 203 21.00 -8.02 -8.36
CA TYR A 203 21.33 -6.65 -8.00
C TYR A 203 21.35 -6.49 -6.49
N THR A 204 22.26 -5.66 -5.97
CA THR A 204 22.19 -5.17 -4.59
C THR A 204 21.15 -4.04 -4.47
N GLN A 205 20.76 -3.69 -3.23
CA GLN A 205 19.92 -2.52 -3.01
C GLN A 205 20.60 -1.23 -3.46
N GLU A 206 21.92 -1.08 -3.22
CA GLU A 206 22.70 0.08 -3.62
C GLU A 206 22.71 0.24 -5.14
N GLU A 207 22.88 -0.86 -5.90
CA GLU A 207 22.82 -0.82 -7.36
C GLU A 207 21.45 -0.34 -7.86
N VAL A 208 20.35 -0.84 -7.27
CA VAL A 208 19.01 -0.39 -7.64
C VAL A 208 18.81 1.08 -7.28
N LEU A 209 19.19 1.49 -6.08
CA LEU A 209 19.03 2.87 -5.60
C LEU A 209 19.95 3.87 -6.31
N SER A 210 21.06 3.42 -6.92
CA SER A 210 21.91 4.29 -7.75
C SER A 210 21.19 4.83 -8.99
N HIS A 211 20.05 4.24 -9.37
CA HIS A 211 19.21 4.68 -10.48
C HIS A 211 18.04 5.57 -10.05
N VAL A 212 17.93 5.89 -8.75
CA VAL A 212 16.93 6.87 -8.29
C VAL A 212 17.30 8.23 -8.87
N PRO A 213 16.37 8.92 -9.59
CA PRO A 213 16.68 10.18 -10.23
C PRO A 213 17.05 11.23 -9.19
N ASN A 214 18.01 12.09 -9.54
CA ASN A 214 18.33 13.26 -8.73
C ASN A 214 17.25 14.36 -8.92
N GLU A 215 17.35 15.43 -8.14
CA GLU A 215 16.36 16.51 -8.13
C GLU A 215 16.19 17.17 -9.51
N GLU A 216 17.30 17.45 -10.21
CA GLU A 216 17.28 18.06 -11.54
C GLU A 216 16.56 17.16 -12.57
N GLU A 217 16.79 15.85 -12.52
CA GLU A 217 16.11 14.87 -13.37
C GLU A 217 14.61 14.80 -13.07
N VAL A 218 14.22 14.87 -11.79
CA VAL A 218 12.81 14.91 -11.36
C VAL A 218 12.14 16.18 -11.86
N GLU A 219 12.74 17.35 -11.65
CA GLU A 219 12.21 18.65 -12.10
C GLU A 219 12.03 18.69 -13.62
N LYS A 220 13.02 18.16 -14.36
CA LYS A 220 12.94 18.07 -15.81
C LYS A 220 11.79 17.18 -16.27
N SER A 221 11.65 15.99 -15.69
CA SER A 221 10.56 15.06 -16.03
C SER A 221 9.18 15.65 -15.72
N GLN A 222 9.07 16.41 -14.64
CA GLN A 222 7.82 17.11 -14.30
C GLN A 222 7.49 18.20 -15.31
N ALA A 223 8.47 19.02 -15.69
CA ALA A 223 8.28 20.09 -16.65
C ALA A 223 7.85 19.52 -18.02
N GLU A 224 8.43 18.38 -18.43
CA GLU A 224 8.04 17.65 -19.65
C GLU A 224 6.59 17.13 -19.55
N PHE A 225 6.23 16.48 -18.43
CA PHE A 225 4.88 15.97 -18.18
C PHE A 225 3.82 17.09 -18.23
N ILE A 226 4.05 18.21 -17.53
CA ILE A 226 3.12 19.36 -17.51
C ILE A 226 2.94 19.90 -18.93
N LYS A 227 4.03 20.02 -19.69
CA LYS A 227 3.97 20.51 -21.07
C LYS A 227 3.17 19.59 -21.99
N GLU A 228 3.28 18.28 -21.81
CA GLU A 228 2.48 17.29 -22.55
C GLU A 228 1.00 17.34 -22.13
N TRP A 229 0.73 17.50 -20.84
CA TRP A 229 -0.63 17.61 -20.31
C TRP A 229 -1.37 18.84 -20.82
N ASP A 230 -0.70 20.00 -20.86
CA ASP A 230 -1.27 21.27 -21.36
C ASP A 230 -1.48 21.27 -22.89
N ALA A 231 -0.91 20.28 -23.60
CA ALA A 231 -1.04 20.14 -25.05
C ALA A 231 -2.23 19.28 -25.49
N VAL A 232 -2.95 18.65 -24.53
CA VAL A 232 -4.15 17.82 -24.75
C VAL A 232 -5.42 18.58 -24.45
#